data_07824b32aaedf44b54dee974f4d6a5e7
#
_entry.id   07824b32aaedf44b54dee974f4d6a5e7
#
_cell.length_a   1.000
_cell.length_b   1.000
_cell.length_c   1.000
_cell.angle_alpha   90.00
_cell.angle_beta   90.00
_cell.angle_gamma   90.00
#
_symmetry.space_group_name_H-M   'P 1'
#
loop_
_entity.id
_entity.type
_entity.pdbx_description
1 polymer ?
#
loop_
_entity_poly.entity_id
_entity_poly.type
_entity_poly.pdbx_seq_one_letter_code
_entity_poly.pdbx_strand_id
1 'polypeptide(L)'
;MKKFLFILLAISGFSFAQIAEKAEDISPLLIGEKIPKQDLISVDNKAVSTSDIFNKKTVLIIYRGGWCPYCNSQLMEMQEIENQIIALGYQIVAISPDSPKFLKETTKEDKLNYQLFSDSDGKFSEALVIAFKRDKPKLDKYSEGKNPGFLPVPTVYILDENREIEFLYINPNYAKRLKGEMLLAVLKSLEN
;
A
#
# COMPACT_ATOMS: atom_id res chain seq x y z
N MET A 1 13.66 -56.42 24.42
CA MET A 1 13.24 -55.03 24.70
C MET A 1 13.37 -54.25 23.41
N LYS A 2 12.27 -53.99 22.68
CA LYS A 2 12.26 -53.21 21.42
C LYS A 2 12.13 -51.75 21.75
N LYS A 3 13.17 -50.93 21.41
CA LYS A 3 13.12 -49.47 21.54
C LYS A 3 12.36 -48.90 20.35
N PHE A 4 11.16 -48.37 20.58
CA PHE A 4 10.44 -47.54 19.59
C PHE A 4 11.04 -46.16 19.57
N LEU A 5 11.66 -45.81 18.46
CA LEU A 5 12.17 -44.46 18.15
C LEU A 5 11.03 -43.65 17.55
N PHE A 6 10.43 -42.73 18.34
CA PHE A 6 9.47 -41.76 17.82
C PHE A 6 10.22 -40.66 17.08
N ILE A 7 10.16 -40.65 15.74
CA ILE A 7 10.60 -39.57 14.93
C ILE A 7 9.50 -38.49 14.91
N LEU A 8 9.71 -37.40 15.65
CA LEU A 8 8.85 -36.22 15.62
C LEU A 8 9.14 -35.48 14.31
N LEU A 9 8.30 -35.64 13.27
CA LEU A 9 8.36 -34.88 12.06
C LEU A 9 7.86 -33.46 12.38
N ALA A 10 8.78 -32.50 12.52
CA ALA A 10 8.46 -31.08 12.60
C ALA A 10 7.98 -30.62 11.20
N ILE A 11 6.69 -30.63 10.96
CA ILE A 11 6.08 -30.00 9.79
C ILE A 11 6.14 -28.49 10.05
N SER A 12 7.17 -27.83 9.51
CA SER A 12 7.19 -26.37 9.39
C SER A 12 6.13 -26.00 8.35
N GLY A 13 4.92 -25.72 8.80
CA GLY A 13 3.86 -25.19 7.96
C GLY A 13 4.28 -23.81 7.44
N PHE A 14 4.55 -23.69 6.15
CA PHE A 14 4.54 -22.38 5.50
C PHE A 14 3.10 -21.88 5.56
N SER A 15 2.81 -20.98 6.51
CA SER A 15 1.58 -20.21 6.50
C SER A 15 1.69 -19.21 5.32
N PHE A 16 1.11 -19.57 4.19
CA PHE A 16 0.77 -18.57 3.19
C PHE A 16 -0.30 -17.67 3.82
N ALA A 17 -0.04 -16.38 3.87
CA ALA A 17 -1.06 -15.43 4.31
C ALA A 17 -2.27 -15.58 3.35
N GLN A 18 -3.37 -16.11 3.87
CA GLN A 18 -4.57 -16.29 3.08
C GLN A 18 -5.20 -14.91 2.87
N ILE A 19 -5.52 -14.58 1.60
CA ILE A 19 -6.24 -13.34 1.28
C ILE A 19 -7.54 -13.29 2.07
N ALA A 20 -7.76 -12.19 2.80
CA ALA A 20 -8.94 -11.98 3.61
C ALA A 20 -10.23 -12.02 2.76
N GLU A 21 -11.30 -12.56 3.31
CA GLU A 21 -12.61 -12.60 2.63
C GLU A 21 -13.28 -11.22 2.63
N LYS A 22 -13.05 -10.41 3.66
CA LYS A 22 -13.62 -9.07 3.85
C LYS A 22 -12.56 -8.08 4.29
N ALA A 23 -12.85 -6.80 4.12
CA ALA A 23 -11.98 -5.71 4.54
C ALA A 23 -11.71 -5.68 6.05
N GLU A 24 -12.62 -6.20 6.85
CA GLU A 24 -12.53 -6.27 8.31
C GLU A 24 -11.61 -7.39 8.81
N ASP A 25 -11.34 -8.39 7.95
CA ASP A 25 -10.62 -9.62 8.30
C ASP A 25 -9.12 -9.56 7.95
N ILE A 26 -8.62 -8.38 7.50
CA ILE A 26 -7.21 -8.18 7.17
C ILE A 26 -6.33 -8.17 8.43
N SER A 27 -5.02 -8.44 8.25
CA SER A 27 -4.01 -8.41 9.31
C SER A 27 -2.77 -7.62 8.85
N PRO A 28 -2.87 -6.28 8.77
CA PRO A 28 -1.83 -5.43 8.19
C PRO A 28 -0.51 -5.54 8.94
N LEU A 29 0.59 -5.24 8.24
CA LEU A 29 1.87 -5.00 8.90
C LEU A 29 1.74 -3.85 9.91
N LEU A 30 2.38 -4.02 11.07
CA LEU A 30 2.27 -3.10 12.20
C LEU A 30 3.50 -2.18 12.31
N ILE A 31 3.41 -1.20 13.21
CA ILE A 31 4.54 -0.32 13.58
C ILE A 31 5.73 -1.17 14.05
N GLY A 32 6.93 -0.84 13.58
CA GLY A 32 8.17 -1.58 13.82
C GLY A 32 8.45 -2.69 12.79
N GLU A 33 7.48 -3.09 11.96
CA GLU A 33 7.72 -4.02 10.86
C GLU A 33 8.21 -3.28 9.61
N LYS A 34 8.85 -4.02 8.70
CA LYS A 34 9.41 -3.44 7.46
C LYS A 34 8.55 -3.76 6.25
N ILE A 35 8.40 -2.76 5.39
CA ILE A 35 7.78 -2.96 4.08
C ILE A 35 8.58 -3.99 3.27
N PRO A 36 7.94 -5.03 2.72
CA PRO A 36 8.60 -6.10 2.00
C PRO A 36 9.27 -5.60 0.72
N LYS A 37 10.37 -6.28 0.34
CA LYS A 37 11.03 -6.03 -0.94
C LYS A 37 10.22 -6.68 -2.05
N GLN A 38 9.70 -5.86 -2.97
CA GLN A 38 8.95 -6.27 -4.15
C GLN A 38 9.17 -5.28 -5.29
N ASP A 39 8.82 -5.69 -6.50
CA ASP A 39 8.80 -4.82 -7.67
C ASP A 39 7.40 -4.27 -7.89
N LEU A 40 7.31 -2.96 -8.08
CA LEU A 40 6.11 -2.24 -8.51
C LEU A 40 6.33 -1.71 -9.93
N ILE A 41 5.25 -1.40 -10.63
CA ILE A 41 5.36 -0.88 -11.99
C ILE A 41 5.13 0.64 -11.99
N SER A 42 6.10 1.40 -12.49
CA SER A 42 5.97 2.85 -12.62
C SER A 42 4.96 3.25 -13.70
N VAL A 43 4.54 4.52 -13.70
CA VAL A 43 3.69 5.08 -14.76
C VAL A 43 4.28 4.95 -16.17
N ASP A 44 5.60 4.78 -16.28
CA ASP A 44 6.30 4.54 -17.57
C ASP A 44 6.48 3.05 -17.89
N ASN A 45 5.73 2.19 -17.21
CA ASN A 45 5.72 0.75 -17.40
C ASN A 45 7.10 0.07 -17.15
N LYS A 46 7.85 0.58 -16.17
CA LYS A 46 9.12 0.02 -15.73
C LYS A 46 8.96 -0.62 -14.36
N ALA A 47 9.54 -1.80 -14.16
CA ALA A 47 9.64 -2.40 -12.84
C ALA A 47 10.65 -1.61 -11.99
N VAL A 48 10.24 -1.26 -10.76
CA VAL A 48 11.06 -0.52 -9.79
C VAL A 48 10.93 -1.21 -8.44
N SER A 49 12.05 -1.52 -7.83
CA SER A 49 12.07 -2.17 -6.51
C SER A 49 11.56 -1.22 -5.42
N THR A 50 10.78 -1.75 -4.48
CA THR A 50 10.37 -0.99 -3.28
C THR A 50 11.57 -0.50 -2.47
N SER A 51 12.73 -1.14 -2.57
CA SER A 51 13.97 -0.67 -1.96
C SER A 51 14.49 0.64 -2.58
N ASP A 52 14.24 0.84 -3.87
CA ASP A 52 14.65 2.06 -4.58
C ASP A 52 13.59 3.16 -4.44
N ILE A 53 12.32 2.77 -4.35
CA ILE A 53 11.20 3.70 -4.16
C ILE A 53 11.25 4.30 -2.74
N PHE A 54 11.40 3.46 -1.71
CA PHE A 54 11.39 3.87 -0.29
C PHE A 54 12.82 4.03 0.27
N ASN A 55 13.65 4.78 -0.42
CA ASN A 55 15.05 5.04 -0.05
C ASN A 55 15.22 6.27 0.86
N LYS A 56 14.14 6.87 1.32
CA LYS A 56 14.06 7.98 2.26
C LYS A 56 12.72 7.96 2.99
N LYS A 57 12.57 8.77 4.04
CA LYS A 57 11.30 8.90 4.78
C LYS A 57 10.12 9.08 3.82
N THR A 58 9.08 8.28 3.98
CA THR A 58 8.00 8.19 2.99
C THR A 58 6.63 8.19 3.63
N VAL A 59 5.73 9.03 3.14
CA VAL A 59 4.29 8.90 3.29
C VAL A 59 3.79 7.98 2.18
N LEU A 60 3.51 6.71 2.52
CA LEU A 60 3.03 5.69 1.58
C LEU A 60 1.51 5.59 1.66
N ILE A 61 0.83 5.87 0.54
CA ILE A 61 -0.62 5.83 0.43
C ILE A 61 -1.03 4.63 -0.44
N ILE A 62 -1.72 3.66 0.15
CA ILE A 62 -2.35 2.58 -0.62
C ILE A 62 -3.82 2.93 -0.83
N TYR A 63 -4.25 2.94 -2.08
CA TYR A 63 -5.61 3.32 -2.44
C TYR A 63 -6.25 2.35 -3.43
N ARG A 64 -7.57 2.45 -3.61
CA ARG A 64 -8.36 1.46 -4.36
C ARG A 64 -8.29 1.63 -5.87
N GLY A 65 -7.88 2.80 -6.34
CA GLY A 65 -7.79 3.17 -7.75
C GLY A 65 -8.38 4.55 -8.05
N GLY A 66 -8.01 5.15 -9.17
CA GLY A 66 -8.47 6.45 -9.66
C GLY A 66 -9.98 6.53 -9.95
N TRP A 67 -10.65 5.40 -10.04
CA TRP A 67 -12.12 5.31 -10.15
C TRP A 67 -12.87 5.56 -8.84
N CYS A 68 -12.18 5.71 -7.71
CA CYS A 68 -12.77 5.85 -6.37
C CYS A 68 -12.77 7.33 -5.93
N PRO A 69 -13.94 8.01 -5.82
CA PRO A 69 -13.99 9.44 -5.48
C PRO A 69 -13.30 9.79 -4.15
N TYR A 70 -13.46 8.95 -3.13
CA TYR A 70 -12.81 9.15 -1.83
C TYR A 70 -11.27 9.04 -1.92
N CYS A 71 -10.77 8.22 -2.87
CA CYS A 71 -9.33 8.11 -3.11
C CYS A 71 -8.80 9.39 -3.76
N ASN A 72 -9.46 9.85 -4.82
CA ASN A 72 -9.05 11.07 -5.53
C ASN A 72 -9.09 12.28 -4.60
N SER A 73 -10.14 12.42 -3.78
CA SER A 73 -10.19 13.49 -2.76
C SER A 73 -9.01 13.42 -1.78
N GLN A 74 -8.60 12.22 -1.35
CA GLN A 74 -7.43 12.06 -0.47
C GLN A 74 -6.13 12.42 -1.21
N LEU A 75 -5.96 11.96 -2.46
CA LEU A 75 -4.76 12.26 -3.25
C LEU A 75 -4.62 13.78 -3.48
N MET A 76 -5.71 14.49 -3.81
CA MET A 76 -5.70 15.94 -3.96
C MET A 76 -5.41 16.66 -2.64
N GLU A 77 -5.97 16.22 -1.50
CA GLU A 77 -5.66 16.77 -0.17
C GLU A 77 -4.16 16.63 0.15
N MET A 78 -3.54 15.50 -0.20
CA MET A 78 -2.09 15.31 -0.05
C MET A 78 -1.29 16.23 -0.98
N GLN A 79 -1.75 16.47 -2.20
CA GLN A 79 -1.14 17.41 -3.12
C GLN A 79 -1.15 18.85 -2.57
N GLU A 80 -2.22 19.28 -1.92
CA GLU A 80 -2.32 20.61 -1.32
C GLU A 80 -1.30 20.85 -0.20
N ILE A 81 -0.94 19.79 0.53
CA ILE A 81 0.02 19.86 1.65
C ILE A 81 1.41 19.30 1.31
N GLU A 82 1.65 18.92 0.05
CA GLU A 82 2.90 18.27 -0.40
C GLU A 82 4.15 19.05 0.03
N ASN A 83 4.16 20.37 -0.18
CA ASN A 83 5.30 21.20 0.20
C ASN A 83 5.61 21.17 1.70
N GLN A 84 4.58 21.02 2.54
CA GLN A 84 4.77 20.90 3.99
C GLN A 84 5.33 19.52 4.36
N ILE A 85 4.90 18.47 3.67
CA ILE A 85 5.42 17.10 3.84
C ILE A 85 6.90 17.04 3.42
N ILE A 86 7.25 17.64 2.26
CA ILE A 86 8.64 17.71 1.78
C ILE A 86 9.52 18.52 2.75
N ALA A 87 9.02 19.64 3.29
CA ALA A 87 9.74 20.44 4.26
C ALA A 87 10.07 19.70 5.56
N LEU A 88 9.29 18.66 5.91
CA LEU A 88 9.53 17.72 7.01
C LEU A 88 10.43 16.53 6.61
N GLY A 89 11.02 16.53 5.42
CA GLY A 89 11.95 15.49 4.95
C GLY A 89 11.30 14.26 4.33
N TYR A 90 9.98 14.23 4.17
CA TYR A 90 9.26 13.08 3.59
C TYR A 90 8.98 13.25 2.10
N GLN A 91 8.94 12.15 1.37
CA GLN A 91 8.33 12.07 0.04
C GLN A 91 6.91 11.49 0.16
N ILE A 92 6.08 11.70 -0.86
CA ILE A 92 4.80 11.03 -1.01
C ILE A 92 4.91 9.97 -2.11
N VAL A 93 4.44 8.77 -1.83
CA VAL A 93 4.29 7.70 -2.82
C VAL A 93 2.88 7.12 -2.70
N ALA A 94 2.17 6.99 -3.83
CA ALA A 94 0.85 6.38 -3.86
C ALA A 94 0.85 5.11 -4.73
N ILE A 95 0.14 4.08 -4.26
CA ILE A 95 0.09 2.76 -4.92
C ILE A 95 -1.36 2.29 -5.01
N SER A 96 -1.73 1.77 -6.17
CA SER A 96 -3.06 1.18 -6.39
C SER A 96 -3.02 -0.01 -7.36
N PRO A 97 -4.10 -0.80 -7.43
CA PRO A 97 -4.27 -1.85 -8.43
C PRO A 97 -4.42 -1.35 -9.88
N ASP A 98 -4.45 -0.05 -10.11
CA ASP A 98 -4.56 0.48 -11.47
C ASP A 98 -3.29 0.18 -12.29
N SER A 99 -3.47 -0.10 -13.57
CA SER A 99 -2.36 -0.25 -14.50
C SER A 99 -1.65 1.09 -14.75
N PRO A 100 -0.40 1.09 -15.25
CA PRO A 100 0.35 2.31 -15.58
C PRO A 100 -0.42 3.30 -16.45
N LYS A 101 -1.25 2.81 -17.38
CA LYS A 101 -2.11 3.64 -18.21
C LYS A 101 -3.07 4.48 -17.37
N PHE A 102 -3.82 3.85 -16.48
CA PHE A 102 -4.79 4.55 -15.64
C PHE A 102 -4.13 5.40 -14.54
N LEU A 103 -2.94 5.02 -14.08
CA LEU A 103 -2.14 5.88 -13.19
C LEU A 103 -1.75 7.20 -13.88
N LYS A 104 -1.36 7.17 -15.18
CA LYS A 104 -1.10 8.39 -15.95
C LYS A 104 -2.32 9.28 -16.07
N GLU A 105 -3.49 8.69 -16.28
CA GLU A 105 -4.76 9.41 -16.32
C GLU A 105 -5.02 10.10 -14.97
N THR A 106 -4.96 9.36 -13.85
CA THR A 106 -5.13 9.89 -12.48
C THR A 106 -4.14 11.04 -12.20
N THR A 107 -2.85 10.83 -12.46
CA THR A 107 -1.81 11.85 -12.25
C THR A 107 -2.14 13.17 -13.00
N LYS A 108 -2.62 13.04 -14.23
CA LYS A 108 -2.96 14.21 -15.06
C LYS A 108 -4.24 14.90 -14.61
N GLU A 109 -5.29 14.13 -14.32
CA GLU A 109 -6.60 14.65 -13.93
C GLU A 109 -6.54 15.35 -12.57
N ASP A 110 -5.88 14.74 -11.59
CA ASP A 110 -5.75 15.26 -10.22
C ASP A 110 -4.53 16.20 -10.08
N LYS A 111 -3.75 16.42 -11.13
CA LYS A 111 -2.55 17.28 -11.17
C LYS A 111 -1.53 16.93 -10.09
N LEU A 112 -1.29 15.64 -9.89
CA LEU A 112 -0.39 15.15 -8.85
C LEU A 112 1.09 15.34 -9.25
N ASN A 113 1.92 15.81 -8.33
CA ASN A 113 3.37 15.98 -8.51
C ASN A 113 4.19 14.83 -7.92
N TYR A 114 3.62 14.05 -7.01
CA TYR A 114 4.30 12.91 -6.38
C TYR A 114 4.13 11.62 -7.19
N GLN A 115 4.89 10.59 -6.79
CA GLN A 115 5.01 9.35 -7.57
C GLN A 115 3.85 8.39 -7.34
N LEU A 116 3.31 7.84 -8.43
CA LEU A 116 2.32 6.76 -8.42
C LEU A 116 2.95 5.48 -8.98
N PHE A 117 2.62 4.33 -8.34
CA PHE A 117 3.03 3.01 -8.80
C PHE A 117 1.84 2.05 -8.87
N SER A 118 1.94 1.12 -9.81
CA SER A 118 0.95 0.08 -10.05
C SER A 118 1.28 -1.18 -9.27
N ASP A 119 0.30 -1.68 -8.53
CA ASP A 119 0.18 -3.00 -7.94
C ASP A 119 -0.93 -3.77 -8.67
N SER A 120 -0.92 -3.73 -10.01
CA SER A 120 -2.02 -4.27 -10.81
C SER A 120 -2.21 -5.78 -10.67
N ASP A 121 -1.19 -6.53 -10.27
CA ASP A 121 -1.27 -7.96 -9.96
C ASP A 121 -1.61 -8.26 -8.48
N GLY A 122 -1.74 -7.22 -7.64
CA GLY A 122 -2.15 -7.31 -6.24
C GLY A 122 -1.11 -7.86 -5.26
N LYS A 123 0.10 -8.19 -5.74
CA LYS A 123 1.12 -8.85 -4.90
C LYS A 123 1.66 -7.98 -3.77
N PHE A 124 1.76 -6.68 -3.99
CA PHE A 124 2.24 -5.78 -2.95
C PHE A 124 1.20 -5.61 -1.84
N SER A 125 -0.06 -5.42 -2.20
CA SER A 125 -1.18 -5.38 -1.24
C SER A 125 -1.34 -6.70 -0.48
N GLU A 126 -1.09 -7.84 -1.14
CA GLU A 126 -1.05 -9.16 -0.51
C GLU A 126 0.09 -9.26 0.50
N ALA A 127 1.31 -8.84 0.13
CA ALA A 127 2.47 -8.87 1.02
C ALA A 127 2.35 -7.92 2.22
N LEU A 128 1.58 -6.84 2.11
CA LEU A 128 1.22 -5.96 3.22
C LEU A 128 0.08 -6.53 4.09
N VAL A 129 -0.52 -7.65 3.68
CA VAL A 129 -1.67 -8.33 4.31
C VAL A 129 -2.88 -7.39 4.49
N ILE A 130 -3.08 -6.48 3.52
CA ILE A 130 -4.20 -5.53 3.48
C ILE A 130 -5.15 -5.82 2.32
N ALA A 131 -4.88 -6.86 1.52
CA ALA A 131 -5.73 -7.28 0.41
C ALA A 131 -6.90 -8.13 0.90
N PHE A 132 -8.09 -7.91 0.33
CA PHE A 132 -9.25 -8.75 0.54
C PHE A 132 -9.91 -9.09 -0.79
N LYS A 133 -10.65 -10.18 -0.84
CA LYS A 133 -11.36 -10.64 -2.03
C LYS A 133 -12.45 -9.66 -2.44
N ARG A 134 -12.34 -9.15 -3.65
CA ARG A 134 -13.31 -8.21 -4.18
C ARG A 134 -13.33 -8.25 -5.71
N ASP A 135 -14.16 -9.10 -6.24
CA ASP A 135 -14.44 -9.10 -7.67
C ASP A 135 -15.32 -7.89 -8.04
N LYS A 136 -14.82 -7.04 -8.95
CA LYS A 136 -15.54 -5.89 -9.48
C LYS A 136 -15.11 -5.57 -10.90
N PRO A 137 -16.06 -5.30 -11.82
CA PRO A 137 -15.76 -4.93 -13.21
C PRO A 137 -14.80 -3.71 -13.34
N LYS A 138 -14.88 -2.76 -12.38
CA LYS A 138 -13.95 -1.62 -12.36
C LYS A 138 -12.53 -2.06 -12.05
N LEU A 139 -12.32 -2.96 -11.09
CA LEU A 139 -11.01 -3.48 -10.74
C LEU A 139 -10.37 -4.18 -11.93
N ASP A 140 -11.12 -5.05 -12.59
CA ASP A 140 -10.66 -5.75 -13.80
C ASP A 140 -10.30 -4.76 -14.92
N LYS A 141 -11.19 -3.82 -15.23
CA LYS A 141 -10.94 -2.78 -16.23
C LYS A 141 -9.67 -1.97 -15.94
N TYR A 142 -9.52 -1.46 -14.73
CA TYR A 142 -8.42 -0.53 -14.38
C TYR A 142 -7.09 -1.24 -14.17
N SER A 143 -7.08 -2.53 -13.83
CA SER A 143 -5.87 -3.37 -13.80
C SER A 143 -5.50 -3.96 -15.17
N GLU A 144 -6.32 -3.72 -16.21
CA GLU A 144 -6.20 -4.36 -17.52
C GLU A 144 -6.19 -5.90 -17.44
N GLY A 145 -7.07 -6.46 -16.59
CA GLY A 145 -7.22 -7.91 -16.40
C GLY A 145 -6.10 -8.58 -15.60
N LYS A 146 -5.19 -7.84 -15.00
CA LYS A 146 -4.05 -8.42 -14.27
C LYS A 146 -4.37 -8.74 -12.81
N ASN A 147 -5.37 -8.07 -12.23
CA ASN A 147 -5.70 -8.25 -10.83
C ASN A 147 -6.50 -9.55 -10.61
N PRO A 148 -6.10 -10.40 -9.65
CA PRO A 148 -6.76 -11.67 -9.37
C PRO A 148 -8.06 -11.54 -8.55
N GLY A 149 -8.68 -10.36 -8.51
CA GLY A 149 -9.89 -10.10 -7.73
C GLY A 149 -9.61 -9.62 -6.29
N PHE A 150 -8.45 -8.99 -6.06
CA PHE A 150 -8.05 -8.45 -4.76
C PHE A 150 -8.14 -6.93 -4.74
N LEU A 151 -8.65 -6.38 -3.67
CA LEU A 151 -8.72 -4.95 -3.45
C LEU A 151 -8.03 -4.61 -2.12
N PRO A 152 -7.11 -3.62 -2.07
CA PRO A 152 -6.53 -3.20 -0.81
C PRO A 152 -7.53 -2.43 0.05
N VAL A 153 -7.48 -2.62 1.36
CA VAL A 153 -8.04 -1.67 2.31
C VAL A 153 -7.21 -0.40 2.25
N PRO A 154 -7.82 0.79 2.08
CA PRO A 154 -7.08 2.03 2.02
C PRO A 154 -6.24 2.25 3.27
N THR A 155 -4.96 2.48 3.07
CA THR A 155 -3.97 2.54 4.14
C THR A 155 -3.00 3.68 3.91
N VAL A 156 -2.56 4.33 4.99
CA VAL A 156 -1.43 5.25 5.00
C VAL A 156 -0.39 4.72 5.98
N TYR A 157 0.80 4.45 5.48
CA TYR A 157 1.99 4.17 6.29
C TYR A 157 2.91 5.38 6.28
N ILE A 158 3.58 5.65 7.39
CA ILE A 158 4.76 6.51 7.44
C ILE A 158 5.95 5.61 7.67
N LEU A 159 6.96 5.75 6.81
CA LEU A 159 8.15 4.92 6.78
C LEU A 159 9.39 5.76 7.05
N ASP A 160 10.31 5.19 7.82
CA ASP A 160 11.68 5.68 7.93
C ASP A 160 12.52 5.38 6.67
N GLU A 161 13.81 5.76 6.66
CA GLU A 161 14.75 5.50 5.56
C GLU A 161 15.10 4.00 5.40
N ASN A 162 14.81 3.18 6.42
CA ASN A 162 15.03 1.72 6.42
C ASN A 162 13.78 0.94 6.02
N ARG A 163 12.71 1.65 5.63
CA ARG A 163 11.38 1.11 5.31
C ARG A 163 10.66 0.50 6.52
N GLU A 164 11.04 0.87 7.72
CA GLU A 164 10.35 0.50 8.93
C GLU A 164 9.10 1.39 9.11
N ILE A 165 8.00 0.79 9.53
CA ILE A 165 6.73 1.49 9.72
C ILE A 165 6.77 2.24 11.06
N GLU A 166 6.72 3.56 11.01
CA GLU A 166 6.66 4.44 12.19
C GLU A 166 5.21 4.81 12.56
N PHE A 167 4.30 4.78 11.59
CA PHE A 167 2.88 5.08 11.80
C PHE A 167 2.02 4.30 10.80
N LEU A 168 0.82 3.93 11.24
CA LEU A 168 -0.19 3.26 10.43
C LEU A 168 -1.56 3.91 10.65
N TYR A 169 -2.23 4.31 9.57
CA TYR A 169 -3.66 4.56 9.53
C TYR A 169 -4.32 3.62 8.52
N ILE A 170 -5.29 2.83 8.99
CA ILE A 170 -6.06 1.93 8.14
C ILE A 170 -7.52 1.92 8.60
N ASN A 171 -8.47 1.84 7.64
CA ASN A 171 -9.88 1.77 7.99
C ASN A 171 -10.62 0.90 6.96
N PRO A 172 -11.26 -0.21 7.37
CA PRO A 172 -12.09 -1.04 6.50
C PRO A 172 -13.23 -0.27 5.83
N ASN A 173 -13.77 0.76 6.50
CA ASN A 173 -14.68 1.70 5.85
C ASN A 173 -13.89 2.62 4.92
N TYR A 174 -13.88 2.28 3.63
CA TYR A 174 -13.10 2.98 2.60
C TYR A 174 -13.44 4.47 2.42
N ALA A 175 -14.54 4.97 2.99
CA ALA A 175 -14.89 6.39 2.97
C ALA A 175 -14.20 7.19 4.10
N LYS A 176 -13.68 6.50 5.12
CA LYS A 176 -12.93 7.13 6.20
C LYS A 176 -11.45 7.22 5.80
N ARG A 177 -10.91 8.44 5.86
CA ARG A 177 -9.55 8.74 5.42
C ARG A 177 -8.77 9.51 6.48
N LEU A 178 -7.45 9.32 6.51
CA LEU A 178 -6.55 10.17 7.26
C LEU A 178 -6.61 11.59 6.66
N LYS A 179 -6.88 12.58 7.49
CA LYS A 179 -6.93 13.98 7.08
C LYS A 179 -5.53 14.58 7.02
N GLY A 180 -5.31 15.52 6.08
CA GLY A 180 -4.02 16.15 5.88
C GLY A 180 -3.48 16.85 7.11
N GLU A 181 -4.33 17.57 7.88
CA GLU A 181 -3.94 18.20 9.15
C GLU A 181 -3.47 17.18 10.20
N MET A 182 -4.16 16.03 10.28
CA MET A 182 -3.77 14.94 11.19
C MET A 182 -2.45 14.32 10.75
N LEU A 183 -2.26 14.09 9.45
CA LEU A 183 -0.99 13.60 8.90
C LEU A 183 0.16 14.54 9.26
N LEU A 184 0.01 15.83 9.02
CA LEU A 184 1.05 16.83 9.36
C LEU A 184 1.38 16.87 10.86
N ALA A 185 0.37 16.71 11.73
CA ALA A 185 0.60 16.62 13.18
C ALA A 185 1.41 15.37 13.55
N VAL A 186 1.11 14.22 12.93
CA VAL A 186 1.88 12.97 13.12
C VAL A 186 3.31 13.14 12.62
N LEU A 187 3.52 13.64 11.40
CA LEU A 187 4.87 13.85 10.84
C LEU A 187 5.73 14.74 11.74
N LYS A 188 5.17 15.86 12.24
CA LYS A 188 5.86 16.74 13.19
C LYS A 188 6.20 16.05 14.51
N SER A 189 5.37 15.12 14.97
CA SER A 189 5.62 14.37 16.20
C SER A 189 6.73 13.34 16.06
N LEU A 190 6.93 12.77 14.85
CA LEU A 190 7.99 11.81 14.56
C LEU A 190 9.36 12.46 14.39
N GLU A 191 9.44 13.79 14.17
CA GLU A 191 10.69 14.54 14.03
C GLU A 191 11.25 15.04 15.38
N ASN A 192 10.50 14.90 16.49
CA ASN A 192 10.94 15.30 17.83
C ASN A 192 11.48 14.11 18.63
#